data_a6c63a6cd6019a20d532ea0342ce13b6
#
_entry.id   a6c63a6cd6019a20d532ea0342ce13b6
#
_cell.length_a   1.000
_cell.length_b   1.000
_cell.length_c   1.000
_cell.angle_alpha   90.00
_cell.angle_beta   90.00
_cell.angle_gamma   90.00
#
_symmetry.space_group_name_H-M   'P 1'
#
loop_
_entity.id
_entity.type
_entity.pdbx_description
1 polymer ?
#
loop_
_entity_poly.entity_id
_entity_poly.type
_entity_poly.pdbx_seq_one_letter_code
_entity_poly.pdbx_strand_id
1 'polypeptide(L)'
;KTALKFNRLMVSFALLSAYFSRPEPLLSEVKALCVARGFCSRNGLESIFLLFRALGFMKVAGHPEDSRFRVFSPSSQACQEVRAMLTSVVQPLGTLYPENTMIRHLDGVDDRDFLAVYFKGFTKILEGNSTLDQLLPDCYWLVNRDAGHLLMLAIYNDACALDNTGASFRSSSYLSLAEKLSVSKTHVIRLVREGVDRGYFKIHSKTQLEVLPPFVVLVRRFMAYSFAISLHSLQSGHTDSH
;
A
#
# COMPACT_ATOMS: atom_id res chain seq x y z
N LYS A 1 4.41 5.96 14.47
CA LYS A 1 3.74 6.22 13.17
C LYS A 1 4.79 6.12 12.08
N THR A 2 4.98 4.93 11.52
CA THR A 2 5.95 4.71 10.43
C THR A 2 5.19 4.94 9.13
N ALA A 3 5.37 6.11 8.51
CA ALA A 3 4.81 6.37 7.19
C ALA A 3 5.31 5.29 6.23
N LEU A 4 4.39 4.48 5.71
CA LEU A 4 4.73 3.38 4.84
C LEU A 4 5.12 3.94 3.46
N LYS A 5 6.39 3.74 3.09
CA LYS A 5 6.80 3.82 1.69
C LYS A 5 6.22 2.64 0.94
N PHE A 6 5.87 2.83 -0.33
CA PHE A 6 5.37 1.74 -1.18
C PHE A 6 6.27 0.49 -1.14
N ASN A 7 7.58 0.67 -1.20
CA ASN A 7 8.51 -0.46 -1.12
C ASN A 7 8.41 -1.25 0.19
N ARG A 8 8.22 -0.58 1.34
CA ARG A 8 8.00 -1.28 2.62
C ARG A 8 6.68 -2.03 2.64
N LEU A 9 5.63 -1.45 2.05
CA LEU A 9 4.34 -2.10 1.88
C LEU A 9 4.47 -3.36 1.03
N MET A 10 5.18 -3.29 -0.09
CA MET A 10 5.41 -4.45 -0.97
C MET A 10 6.23 -5.54 -0.28
N VAL A 11 7.23 -5.19 0.53
CA VAL A 11 7.98 -6.16 1.35
C VAL A 11 7.06 -6.81 2.40
N SER A 12 6.19 -6.04 3.05
CA SER A 12 5.19 -6.58 4.00
C SER A 12 4.22 -7.54 3.30
N PHE A 13 3.75 -7.17 2.12
CA PHE A 13 2.85 -7.99 1.32
C PHE A 13 3.53 -9.29 0.84
N ALA A 14 4.79 -9.22 0.42
CA ALA A 14 5.57 -10.41 0.05
C ALA A 14 5.78 -11.37 1.25
N LEU A 15 6.05 -10.83 2.45
CA LEU A 15 6.12 -11.63 3.68
C LEU A 15 4.79 -12.32 3.99
N LEU A 16 3.69 -11.59 3.95
CA LEU A 16 2.36 -12.13 4.26
C LEU A 16 1.90 -13.14 3.20
N SER A 17 2.17 -12.87 1.92
CA SER A 17 1.89 -13.82 0.84
C SER A 17 2.65 -15.14 1.04
N ALA A 18 3.95 -15.09 1.36
CA ALA A 18 4.72 -16.30 1.63
C ALA A 18 4.19 -17.03 2.89
N TYR A 19 3.83 -16.30 3.95
CA TYR A 19 3.34 -16.87 5.19
C TYR A 19 1.99 -17.59 5.02
N PHE A 20 1.05 -17.00 4.29
CA PHE A 20 -0.28 -17.58 4.11
C PHE A 20 -0.37 -18.60 2.97
N SER A 21 0.64 -18.67 2.10
CA SER A 21 0.67 -19.62 0.98
C SER A 21 1.50 -20.87 1.25
N ARG A 22 2.31 -20.91 2.32
CA ARG A 22 3.25 -22.00 2.62
C ARG A 22 3.25 -22.36 4.10
N PRO A 23 3.39 -23.67 4.45
CA PRO A 23 3.46 -24.10 5.85
C PRO A 23 4.69 -23.53 6.59
N GLU A 24 5.83 -23.50 5.91
CA GLU A 24 7.14 -23.07 6.47
C GLU A 24 7.77 -22.01 5.56
N PRO A 25 7.35 -20.74 5.68
CA PRO A 25 7.83 -19.69 4.80
C PRO A 25 9.27 -19.32 5.11
N LEU A 26 10.16 -19.46 4.11
CA LEU A 26 11.57 -19.16 4.26
C LEU A 26 11.85 -17.67 4.03
N LEU A 27 12.54 -17.04 4.97
CA LEU A 27 12.91 -15.63 4.87
C LEU A 27 13.86 -15.36 3.68
N SER A 28 14.69 -16.33 3.30
CA SER A 28 15.59 -16.25 2.14
C SER A 28 14.84 -16.15 0.82
N GLU A 29 13.72 -16.85 0.66
CA GLU A 29 12.88 -16.80 -0.55
C GLU A 29 12.19 -15.44 -0.70
N VAL A 30 11.66 -14.90 0.39
CA VAL A 30 11.09 -13.54 0.38
C VAL A 30 12.15 -12.49 0.05
N LYS A 31 13.38 -12.65 0.57
CA LYS A 31 14.51 -11.78 0.21
C LYS A 31 14.81 -11.85 -1.28
N ALA A 32 14.91 -13.07 -1.84
CA ALA A 32 15.17 -13.28 -3.26
C ALA A 32 14.08 -12.64 -4.13
N LEU A 33 12.81 -12.87 -3.79
CA LEU A 33 11.66 -12.28 -4.48
C LEU A 33 11.71 -10.75 -4.46
N CYS A 34 11.89 -10.15 -3.28
CA CYS A 34 11.89 -8.68 -3.14
C CYS A 34 13.04 -8.02 -3.91
N VAL A 35 14.22 -8.66 -3.96
CA VAL A 35 15.37 -8.17 -4.75
C VAL A 35 15.09 -8.32 -6.24
N ALA A 36 14.63 -9.49 -6.68
CA ALA A 36 14.31 -9.76 -8.09
C ALA A 36 13.24 -8.81 -8.65
N ARG A 37 12.26 -8.41 -7.80
CA ARG A 37 11.21 -7.46 -8.15
C ARG A 37 11.60 -5.99 -7.96
N GLY A 38 12.82 -5.70 -7.52
CA GLY A 38 13.26 -4.33 -7.30
C GLY A 38 12.56 -3.58 -6.16
N PHE A 39 11.83 -4.28 -5.28
CA PHE A 39 11.15 -3.64 -4.15
C PHE A 39 12.14 -3.06 -3.17
N CYS A 40 13.29 -3.70 -2.98
CA CYS A 40 14.33 -3.21 -2.10
C CYS A 40 15.69 -3.85 -2.42
N SER A 41 16.79 -3.14 -2.10
CA SER A 41 18.13 -3.74 -2.10
C SER A 41 18.30 -4.74 -0.94
N ARG A 42 19.28 -5.63 -1.02
CA ARG A 42 19.57 -6.59 0.07
C ARG A 42 19.75 -5.91 1.43
N ASN A 43 20.56 -4.85 1.48
CA ASN A 43 20.80 -4.10 2.72
C ASN A 43 19.52 -3.38 3.22
N GLY A 44 18.71 -2.87 2.31
CA GLY A 44 17.42 -2.27 2.63
C GLY A 44 16.45 -3.29 3.24
N LEU A 45 16.43 -4.52 2.74
CA LEU A 45 15.60 -5.60 3.30
C LEU A 45 16.02 -5.98 4.73
N GLU A 46 17.33 -6.10 5.00
CA GLU A 46 17.80 -6.38 6.36
C GLU A 46 17.34 -5.29 7.34
N SER A 47 17.42 -4.01 6.91
CA SER A 47 16.94 -2.89 7.72
C SER A 47 15.44 -2.94 7.96
N ILE A 48 14.66 -3.33 6.96
CA ILE A 48 13.20 -3.49 7.08
C ILE A 48 12.84 -4.65 8.02
N PHE A 49 13.51 -5.79 7.89
CA PHE A 49 13.26 -6.94 8.76
C PHE A 49 13.67 -6.67 10.19
N LEU A 50 14.80 -5.98 10.40
CA LEU A 50 15.22 -5.53 11.74
C LEU A 50 14.15 -4.59 12.35
N LEU A 51 13.65 -3.64 11.58
CA LEU A 51 12.60 -2.73 12.00
C LEU A 51 11.32 -3.50 12.38
N PHE A 52 10.86 -4.44 11.55
CA PHE A 52 9.65 -5.22 11.84
C PHE A 52 9.80 -6.08 13.10
N ARG A 53 11.00 -6.63 13.33
CA ARG A 53 11.29 -7.36 14.57
C ARG A 53 11.31 -6.43 15.78
N ALA A 54 11.95 -5.27 15.66
CA ALA A 54 12.02 -4.28 16.75
C ALA A 54 10.63 -3.72 17.13
N LEU A 55 9.74 -3.58 16.15
CA LEU A 55 8.35 -3.18 16.37
C LEU A 55 7.44 -4.33 16.85
N GLY A 56 7.95 -5.55 16.95
CA GLY A 56 7.16 -6.72 17.35
C GLY A 56 6.18 -7.21 16.27
N PHE A 57 6.33 -6.77 15.03
CA PHE A 57 5.45 -7.17 13.92
C PHE A 57 5.81 -8.54 13.34
N MET A 58 7.06 -8.98 13.49
CA MET A 58 7.56 -10.23 12.93
C MET A 58 8.41 -10.98 13.94
N LYS A 59 8.17 -12.29 14.07
CA LYS A 59 9.04 -13.24 14.77
C LYS A 59 9.84 -14.02 13.73
N VAL A 60 11.11 -14.31 14.05
CA VAL A 60 12.00 -15.12 13.21
C VAL A 60 12.60 -16.22 14.06
N ALA A 61 12.55 -17.47 13.58
CA ALA A 61 13.09 -18.66 14.23
C ALA A 61 13.99 -19.45 13.27
N GLY A 62 14.75 -20.39 13.78
CA GLY A 62 15.43 -21.40 12.96
C GLY A 62 14.38 -22.34 12.37
N HIS A 63 14.65 -22.86 11.16
CA HIS A 63 13.83 -23.92 10.59
C HIS A 63 13.97 -25.20 11.42
N PRO A 64 12.88 -25.95 11.67
CA PRO A 64 12.94 -27.12 12.54
C PRO A 64 13.94 -28.21 12.07
N GLU A 65 13.99 -28.44 10.77
CA GLU A 65 14.83 -29.52 10.20
C GLU A 65 16.23 -29.03 9.80
N ASP A 66 16.43 -27.73 9.52
CA ASP A 66 17.72 -27.19 9.10
C ASP A 66 17.94 -25.77 9.65
N SER A 67 18.73 -25.66 10.70
CA SER A 67 19.02 -24.40 11.38
C SER A 67 19.71 -23.32 10.53
N ARG A 68 20.21 -23.68 9.34
CA ARG A 68 20.77 -22.72 8.36
C ARG A 68 19.68 -21.83 7.75
N PHE A 69 18.45 -22.33 7.69
CA PHE A 69 17.31 -21.58 7.19
C PHE A 69 16.58 -20.85 8.33
N ARG A 70 15.92 -19.78 7.99
CA ARG A 70 15.10 -18.98 8.90
C ARG A 70 13.66 -18.96 8.42
N VAL A 71 12.75 -19.35 9.29
CA VAL A 71 11.31 -19.20 9.13
C VAL A 71 10.83 -17.96 9.87
N PHE A 72 9.68 -17.44 9.49
CA PHE A 72 9.12 -16.27 10.13
C PHE A 72 7.59 -16.38 10.27
N SER A 73 7.06 -15.59 11.18
CA SER A 73 5.61 -15.44 11.36
C SER A 73 5.27 -13.98 11.69
N PRO A 74 4.17 -13.44 11.18
CA PRO A 74 3.64 -12.15 11.61
C PRO A 74 3.09 -12.27 13.03
N SER A 75 3.10 -11.18 13.79
CA SER A 75 2.39 -11.09 15.06
C SER A 75 0.90 -10.82 14.85
N SER A 76 0.07 -11.10 15.86
CA SER A 76 -1.35 -10.74 15.84
C SER A 76 -1.56 -9.24 15.62
N GLN A 77 -0.72 -8.39 16.23
CA GLN A 77 -0.75 -6.95 16.01
C GLN A 77 -0.48 -6.59 14.54
N ALA A 78 0.52 -7.21 13.90
CA ALA A 78 0.79 -6.97 12.48
C ALA A 78 -0.39 -7.38 11.61
N CYS A 79 -1.04 -8.51 11.91
CA CYS A 79 -2.23 -8.96 11.20
C CYS A 79 -3.38 -7.97 11.35
N GLN A 80 -3.65 -7.47 12.55
CA GLN A 80 -4.69 -6.47 12.81
C GLN A 80 -4.44 -5.16 12.04
N GLU A 81 -3.22 -4.64 12.07
CA GLU A 81 -2.83 -3.41 11.34
C GLU A 81 -3.04 -3.58 9.83
N VAL A 82 -2.63 -4.71 9.27
CA VAL A 82 -2.79 -5.00 7.85
C VAL A 82 -4.27 -5.22 7.50
N ARG A 83 -5.03 -5.93 8.36
CA ARG A 83 -6.47 -6.09 8.19
C ARG A 83 -7.17 -4.73 8.14
N ALA A 84 -6.91 -3.85 9.09
CA ALA A 84 -7.49 -2.50 9.13
C ALA A 84 -7.17 -1.70 7.86
N MET A 85 -5.92 -1.77 7.38
CA MET A 85 -5.50 -1.12 6.14
C MET A 85 -6.25 -1.69 4.93
N LEU A 86 -6.33 -3.00 4.77
CA LEU A 86 -7.03 -3.65 3.66
C LEU A 86 -8.54 -3.39 3.70
N THR A 87 -9.14 -3.37 4.88
CA THR A 87 -10.56 -3.04 5.05
C THR A 87 -10.88 -1.65 4.51
N SER A 88 -10.00 -0.66 4.67
CA SER A 88 -10.19 0.68 4.13
C SER A 88 -10.27 0.73 2.60
N VAL A 89 -9.75 -0.28 1.91
CA VAL A 89 -9.84 -0.44 0.44
C VAL A 89 -10.99 -1.38 0.06
N VAL A 90 -11.18 -2.47 0.79
CA VAL A 90 -12.18 -3.50 0.47
C VAL A 90 -13.60 -3.06 0.80
N GLN A 91 -13.81 -2.33 1.89
CA GLN A 91 -15.14 -1.88 2.30
C GLN A 91 -15.84 -0.99 1.23
N PRO A 92 -15.18 0.01 0.60
CA PRO A 92 -15.77 0.74 -0.52
C PRO A 92 -16.14 -0.13 -1.72
N LEU A 93 -15.45 -1.25 -1.96
CA LEU A 93 -15.80 -2.21 -3.02
C LEU A 93 -17.19 -2.81 -2.79
N GLY A 94 -17.58 -3.10 -1.55
CA GLY A 94 -18.93 -3.58 -1.22
C GLY A 94 -20.02 -2.59 -1.59
N THR A 95 -19.73 -1.28 -1.54
CA THR A 95 -20.66 -0.22 -2.00
C THR A 95 -20.70 -0.12 -3.52
N LEU A 96 -19.54 -0.28 -4.19
CA LEU A 96 -19.44 -0.20 -5.65
C LEU A 96 -19.99 -1.46 -6.35
N TYR A 97 -19.90 -2.61 -5.70
CA TYR A 97 -20.32 -3.91 -6.21
C TYR A 97 -21.25 -4.62 -5.21
N PRO A 98 -22.46 -4.10 -4.98
CA PRO A 98 -23.38 -4.60 -3.95
C PRO A 98 -23.86 -6.04 -4.21
N GLU A 99 -23.80 -6.50 -5.45
CA GLU A 99 -24.12 -7.89 -5.86
C GLU A 99 -22.99 -8.88 -5.51
N ASN A 100 -21.79 -8.40 -5.19
CA ASN A 100 -20.66 -9.27 -4.85
C ASN A 100 -20.83 -9.83 -3.43
N THR A 101 -21.42 -11.04 -3.35
CA THR A 101 -21.69 -11.74 -2.09
C THR A 101 -20.42 -12.04 -1.30
N MET A 102 -19.30 -12.31 -1.98
CA MET A 102 -18.03 -12.60 -1.34
C MET A 102 -17.54 -11.42 -0.48
N ILE A 103 -17.62 -10.18 -0.98
CA ILE A 103 -17.20 -8.99 -0.22
C ILE A 103 -18.06 -8.82 1.04
N ARG A 104 -19.37 -9.09 0.95
CA ARG A 104 -20.28 -9.00 2.09
C ARG A 104 -19.98 -10.04 3.18
N HIS A 105 -19.57 -11.25 2.81
CA HIS A 105 -19.24 -12.29 3.79
C HIS A 105 -17.95 -12.00 4.56
N LEU A 106 -17.11 -11.07 4.08
CA LEU A 106 -15.85 -10.72 4.75
C LEU A 106 -16.03 -9.92 6.05
N ASP A 107 -17.19 -9.30 6.27
CA ASP A 107 -17.47 -8.51 7.48
C ASP A 107 -17.52 -9.34 8.78
N GLY A 108 -17.80 -10.65 8.67
CA GLY A 108 -17.85 -11.57 9.81
C GLY A 108 -16.66 -12.54 9.92
N VAL A 109 -15.69 -12.42 9.02
CA VAL A 109 -14.55 -13.35 8.96
C VAL A 109 -13.43 -12.91 9.89
N ASP A 110 -12.85 -13.86 10.63
CA ASP A 110 -11.66 -13.67 11.45
C ASP A 110 -10.52 -13.00 10.65
N ASP A 111 -9.72 -12.18 11.33
CA ASP A 111 -8.61 -11.46 10.72
C ASP A 111 -7.63 -12.38 9.99
N ARG A 112 -7.33 -13.54 10.57
CA ARG A 112 -6.40 -14.50 9.98
C ARG A 112 -6.95 -15.14 8.72
N ASP A 113 -8.21 -15.53 8.72
CA ASP A 113 -8.86 -16.18 7.57
C ASP A 113 -9.02 -15.19 6.42
N PHE A 114 -9.43 -13.95 6.71
CA PHE A 114 -9.45 -12.89 5.71
C PHE A 114 -8.07 -12.67 5.08
N LEU A 115 -7.02 -12.54 5.91
CA LEU A 115 -5.66 -12.33 5.41
C LEU A 115 -5.15 -13.54 4.63
N ALA A 116 -5.51 -14.75 5.04
CA ALA A 116 -5.17 -15.97 4.31
C ALA A 116 -5.76 -15.95 2.90
N VAL A 117 -7.05 -15.66 2.76
CA VAL A 117 -7.71 -15.54 1.45
C VAL A 117 -7.05 -14.43 0.63
N TYR A 118 -6.89 -13.23 1.21
CA TYR A 118 -6.33 -12.09 0.49
C TYR A 118 -4.90 -12.38 -0.01
N PHE A 119 -4.01 -12.87 0.86
CA PHE A 119 -2.60 -13.02 0.52
C PHE A 119 -2.28 -14.26 -0.31
N LYS A 120 -3.08 -15.33 -0.24
CA LYS A 120 -3.02 -16.43 -1.22
C LYS A 120 -3.28 -15.90 -2.63
N GLY A 121 -4.35 -15.12 -2.81
CA GLY A 121 -4.64 -14.51 -4.11
C GLY A 121 -3.62 -13.46 -4.53
N PHE A 122 -3.10 -12.65 -3.59
CA PHE A 122 -2.06 -11.65 -3.89
C PHE A 122 -0.73 -12.27 -4.33
N THR A 123 -0.46 -13.51 -3.95
CA THR A 123 0.70 -14.27 -4.47
C THR A 123 0.69 -14.33 -5.99
N LYS A 124 -0.47 -14.54 -6.62
CA LYS A 124 -0.62 -14.58 -8.09
C LYS A 124 -0.27 -13.24 -8.74
N ILE A 125 -0.57 -12.12 -8.06
CA ILE A 125 -0.21 -10.79 -8.52
C ILE A 125 1.31 -10.57 -8.46
N LEU A 126 1.95 -11.03 -7.37
CA LEU A 126 3.39 -11.00 -7.25
C LEU A 126 4.08 -11.85 -8.32
N GLU A 127 3.55 -13.02 -8.64
CA GLU A 127 4.07 -13.91 -9.68
C GLU A 127 3.83 -13.36 -11.09
N GLY A 128 2.67 -12.76 -11.33
CA GLY A 128 2.23 -12.27 -12.64
C GLY A 128 2.79 -10.92 -13.07
N ASN A 129 3.71 -10.31 -12.32
CA ASN A 129 4.25 -8.98 -12.62
C ASN A 129 3.20 -7.85 -12.72
N SER A 130 2.09 -7.95 -12.00
CA SER A 130 1.01 -6.95 -12.04
C SER A 130 1.12 -5.93 -10.90
N THR A 131 2.34 -5.53 -10.56
CA THR A 131 2.59 -4.58 -9.48
C THR A 131 2.44 -3.12 -9.94
N LEU A 132 2.26 -2.22 -9.00
CA LEU A 132 1.95 -0.80 -9.26
C LEU A 132 3.00 -0.10 -10.12
N ASP A 133 4.28 -0.37 -9.86
CA ASP A 133 5.40 0.21 -10.59
C ASP A 133 5.43 -0.18 -12.08
N GLN A 134 4.84 -1.33 -12.40
CA GLN A 134 4.73 -1.82 -13.78
C GLN A 134 3.46 -1.32 -14.47
N LEU A 135 2.33 -1.31 -13.77
CA LEU A 135 1.03 -0.93 -14.35
C LEU A 135 0.78 0.57 -14.30
N LEU A 136 1.38 1.28 -13.34
CA LEU A 136 1.20 2.72 -13.14
C LEU A 136 2.53 3.42 -12.79
N PRO A 137 3.54 3.36 -13.68
CA PRO A 137 4.85 3.98 -13.43
C PRO A 137 4.75 5.47 -13.12
N ASP A 138 3.75 6.16 -13.68
CA ASP A 138 3.54 7.60 -13.51
C ASP A 138 3.23 8.01 -12.07
N CYS A 139 2.75 7.12 -11.20
CA CYS A 139 2.52 7.45 -9.79
C CYS A 139 3.70 7.09 -8.88
N TYR A 140 4.67 6.30 -9.37
CA TYR A 140 5.75 5.73 -8.55
C TYR A 140 6.64 6.78 -7.88
N TRP A 141 6.90 7.90 -8.56
CA TRP A 141 7.67 9.02 -8.01
C TRP A 141 7.09 9.56 -6.71
N LEU A 142 5.77 9.49 -6.56
CA LEU A 142 5.05 10.01 -5.39
C LEU A 142 4.84 8.92 -4.34
N VAL A 143 4.31 7.76 -4.71
CA VAL A 143 3.97 6.68 -3.77
C VAL A 143 5.21 6.08 -3.10
N ASN A 144 6.37 6.14 -3.74
CA ASN A 144 7.64 5.66 -3.17
C ASN A 144 8.33 6.68 -2.25
N ARG A 145 7.68 7.78 -1.92
CA ARG A 145 8.12 8.76 -0.91
C ARG A 145 7.45 8.51 0.44
N ASP A 146 8.03 9.03 1.51
CA ASP A 146 7.42 8.95 2.85
C ASP A 146 6.01 9.57 2.82
N ALA A 147 5.00 8.81 3.20
CA ALA A 147 3.58 9.18 3.14
C ALA A 147 3.09 9.67 1.76
N GLY A 148 3.80 9.37 0.65
CA GLY A 148 3.49 9.92 -0.66
C GLY A 148 2.10 9.55 -1.18
N HIS A 149 1.67 8.30 -0.99
CA HIS A 149 0.32 7.87 -1.34
C HIS A 149 -0.76 8.56 -0.50
N LEU A 150 -0.50 8.80 0.79
CA LEU A 150 -1.42 9.53 1.66
C LEU A 150 -1.49 11.01 1.27
N LEU A 151 -0.36 11.62 0.91
CA LEU A 151 -0.33 13.01 0.41
C LEU A 151 -1.12 13.12 -0.90
N MET A 152 -0.94 12.16 -1.80
CA MET A 152 -1.69 12.09 -3.05
C MET A 152 -3.21 12.07 -2.81
N LEU A 153 -3.67 11.18 -1.93
CA LEU A 153 -5.09 11.07 -1.58
C LEU A 153 -5.59 12.30 -0.82
N ALA A 154 -4.79 12.90 0.07
CA ALA A 154 -5.18 14.10 0.80
C ALA A 154 -5.39 15.31 -0.13
N ILE A 155 -4.45 15.54 -1.06
CA ILE A 155 -4.57 16.61 -2.07
C ILE A 155 -5.78 16.38 -2.97
N TYR A 156 -6.01 15.14 -3.41
CA TYR A 156 -7.17 14.78 -4.22
C TYR A 156 -8.49 15.01 -3.48
N ASN A 157 -8.57 14.58 -2.22
CA ASN A 157 -9.77 14.76 -1.41
C ASN A 157 -10.08 16.24 -1.17
N ASP A 158 -9.07 17.05 -0.87
CA ASP A 158 -9.21 18.50 -0.73
C ASP A 158 -9.74 19.13 -2.06
N ALA A 159 -9.18 18.71 -3.20
CA ALA A 159 -9.60 19.19 -4.51
C ALA A 159 -11.05 18.81 -4.80
N CYS A 160 -11.47 17.58 -4.52
CA CYS A 160 -12.84 17.13 -4.75
C CYS A 160 -13.85 17.79 -3.81
N ALA A 161 -13.49 18.07 -2.55
CA ALA A 161 -14.35 18.76 -1.59
C ALA A 161 -14.67 20.19 -2.01
N LEU A 162 -13.77 20.86 -2.71
CA LEU A 162 -13.89 22.24 -3.17
C LEU A 162 -14.63 22.36 -4.50
N ASP A 163 -14.66 21.32 -5.32
CA ASP A 163 -15.36 21.28 -6.62
C ASP A 163 -16.87 21.50 -6.45
N ASN A 164 -17.44 21.09 -5.31
CA ASN A 164 -18.83 21.30 -4.97
C ASN A 164 -19.17 22.79 -4.66
N THR A 165 -18.20 23.68 -4.55
CA THR A 165 -18.39 25.11 -4.20
C THR A 165 -18.12 26.06 -5.36
N GLY A 166 -17.77 25.58 -6.55
CA GLY A 166 -17.45 26.40 -7.71
C GLY A 166 -16.15 27.21 -7.59
N ALA A 167 -15.34 26.95 -6.56
CA ALA A 167 -14.03 27.58 -6.40
C ALA A 167 -12.96 26.68 -7.02
N SER A 168 -12.06 27.26 -7.81
CA SER A 168 -10.91 26.55 -8.38
C SER A 168 -10.16 25.76 -7.31
N PHE A 169 -9.81 24.52 -7.64
CA PHE A 169 -9.14 23.50 -6.81
C PHE A 169 -8.08 24.07 -5.85
N ARG A 170 -8.43 24.24 -4.58
CA ARG A 170 -7.51 24.71 -3.54
C ARG A 170 -7.19 23.56 -2.62
N SER A 171 -5.93 23.24 -2.46
CA SER A 171 -5.49 22.28 -1.46
C SER A 171 -5.38 22.94 -0.09
N SER A 172 -5.45 22.14 0.98
CA SER A 172 -5.05 22.50 2.35
C SER A 172 -3.64 23.09 2.37
N SER A 173 -3.34 23.95 3.35
CA SER A 173 -1.99 24.50 3.47
C SER A 173 -0.93 23.40 3.64
N TYR A 174 0.29 23.63 3.18
CA TYR A 174 1.39 22.66 3.32
C TYR A 174 1.67 22.29 4.78
N LEU A 175 1.40 23.20 5.73
CA LEU A 175 1.54 22.92 7.15
C LEU A 175 0.45 21.94 7.61
N SER A 176 -0.80 22.18 7.25
CA SER A 176 -1.92 21.28 7.58
C SER A 176 -1.74 19.87 6.99
N LEU A 177 -1.29 19.77 5.74
CA LEU A 177 -0.96 18.48 5.12
C LEU A 177 0.19 17.76 5.85
N ALA A 178 1.22 18.51 6.25
CA ALA A 178 2.37 17.96 6.97
C ALA A 178 1.97 17.42 8.35
N GLU A 179 1.16 18.16 9.09
CA GLU A 179 0.62 17.74 10.40
C GLU A 179 -0.27 16.52 10.28
N LYS A 180 -1.24 16.55 9.36
CA LYS A 180 -2.17 15.45 9.06
C LYS A 180 -1.44 14.13 8.75
N LEU A 181 -0.34 14.23 8.00
CA LEU A 181 0.41 13.07 7.51
C LEU A 181 1.63 12.72 8.37
N SER A 182 1.90 13.49 9.44
CA SER A 182 3.06 13.31 10.31
C SER A 182 4.40 13.32 9.54
N VAL A 183 4.51 14.22 8.56
CA VAL A 183 5.74 14.50 7.78
C VAL A 183 6.19 15.93 7.95
N SER A 184 7.42 16.28 7.54
CA SER A 184 7.88 17.65 7.60
C SER A 184 7.23 18.52 6.51
N LYS A 185 6.97 19.79 6.81
CA LYS A 185 6.49 20.77 5.83
C LYS A 185 7.42 20.85 4.60
N THR A 186 8.74 20.79 4.83
CA THR A 186 9.74 20.79 3.75
C THR A 186 9.57 19.58 2.81
N HIS A 187 9.20 18.42 3.37
CA HIS A 187 8.91 17.23 2.57
C HIS A 187 7.70 17.44 1.66
N VAL A 188 6.60 18.00 2.18
CA VAL A 188 5.40 18.33 1.39
C VAL A 188 5.76 19.34 0.28
N ILE A 189 6.47 20.42 0.61
CA ILE A 189 6.89 21.43 -0.39
C ILE A 189 7.70 20.79 -1.51
N ARG A 190 8.63 19.90 -1.20
CA ARG A 190 9.47 19.23 -2.20
C ARG A 190 8.63 18.37 -3.13
N LEU A 191 7.67 17.61 -2.60
CA LEU A 191 6.78 16.76 -3.40
C LEU A 191 5.86 17.60 -4.29
N VAL A 192 5.33 18.70 -3.77
CA VAL A 192 4.49 19.61 -4.57
C VAL A 192 5.29 20.24 -5.70
N ARG A 193 6.53 20.69 -5.46
CA ARG A 193 7.40 21.22 -6.51
C ARG A 193 7.71 20.19 -7.59
N GLU A 194 8.06 18.98 -7.20
CA GLU A 194 8.25 17.86 -8.15
C GLU A 194 6.97 17.60 -8.96
N GLY A 195 5.79 17.73 -8.37
CA GLY A 195 4.51 17.62 -9.06
C GLY A 195 4.24 18.79 -10.03
N VAL A 196 4.72 20.02 -9.72
CA VAL A 196 4.70 21.16 -10.67
C VAL A 196 5.55 20.87 -11.88
N ASP A 197 6.79 20.39 -11.67
CA ASP A 197 7.71 20.06 -12.76
C ASP A 197 7.16 18.95 -13.68
N ARG A 198 6.28 18.10 -13.13
CA ARG A 198 5.58 17.03 -13.88
C ARG A 198 4.24 17.45 -14.49
N GLY A 199 3.82 18.71 -14.31
CA GLY A 199 2.55 19.21 -14.84
C GLY A 199 1.31 18.75 -14.08
N TYR A 200 1.44 18.37 -12.82
CA TYR A 200 0.31 17.98 -11.97
C TYR A 200 -0.27 19.13 -11.17
N PHE A 201 0.52 20.16 -10.90
CA PHE A 201 0.13 21.28 -10.07
C PHE A 201 0.58 22.61 -10.65
N LYS A 202 -0.12 23.69 -10.26
CA LYS A 202 0.34 25.08 -10.39
C LYS A 202 0.32 25.76 -9.02
N ILE A 203 1.35 26.53 -8.71
CA ILE A 203 1.46 27.33 -7.48
C ILE A 203 1.17 28.78 -7.82
N HIS A 204 0.03 29.30 -7.33
CA HIS A 204 -0.35 30.71 -7.52
C HIS A 204 0.19 31.62 -6.41
N SER A 205 0.34 31.07 -5.17
CA SER A 205 0.92 31.79 -4.04
C SER A 205 1.49 30.81 -3.01
N LYS A 206 2.06 31.29 -1.92
CA LYS A 206 2.58 30.44 -0.84
C LYS A 206 1.54 29.52 -0.21
N THR A 207 0.25 29.75 -0.44
CA THR A 207 -0.86 29.01 0.18
C THR A 207 -1.88 28.51 -0.83
N GLN A 208 -1.69 28.77 -2.13
CA GLN A 208 -2.63 28.38 -3.18
C GLN A 208 -1.99 27.40 -4.14
N LEU A 209 -2.42 26.14 -4.06
CA LEU A 209 -2.08 25.07 -4.97
C LEU A 209 -3.30 24.78 -5.86
N GLU A 210 -3.13 24.92 -7.16
CA GLU A 210 -4.09 24.45 -8.16
C GLU A 210 -3.73 23.02 -8.55
N VAL A 211 -4.72 22.13 -8.47
CA VAL A 211 -4.60 20.74 -8.91
C VAL A 211 -5.05 20.63 -10.36
N LEU A 212 -4.18 20.13 -11.22
CA LEU A 212 -4.47 20.02 -12.66
C LEU A 212 -5.16 18.69 -12.99
N PRO A 213 -5.95 18.63 -14.09
CA PRO A 213 -6.64 17.42 -14.51
C PRO A 213 -5.76 16.17 -14.62
N PRO A 214 -4.50 16.22 -15.07
CA PRO A 214 -3.61 15.04 -15.10
C PRO A 214 -3.41 14.40 -13.72
N PHE A 215 -3.34 15.19 -12.64
CA PHE A 215 -3.23 14.66 -11.29
C PHE A 215 -4.50 13.93 -10.86
N VAL A 216 -5.67 14.49 -11.16
CA VAL A 216 -6.96 13.86 -10.87
C VAL A 216 -7.06 12.50 -11.57
N VAL A 217 -6.66 12.44 -12.83
CA VAL A 217 -6.61 11.18 -13.59
C VAL A 217 -5.63 10.18 -12.96
N LEU A 218 -4.44 10.64 -12.56
CA LEU A 218 -3.43 9.80 -11.90
C LEU A 218 -3.98 9.16 -10.63
N VAL A 219 -4.63 9.96 -9.76
CA VAL A 219 -5.18 9.46 -8.49
C VAL A 219 -6.34 8.49 -8.73
N ARG A 220 -7.24 8.78 -9.67
CA ARG A 220 -8.33 7.87 -10.04
C ARG A 220 -7.81 6.53 -10.56
N ARG A 221 -6.76 6.54 -11.38
CA ARG A 221 -6.10 5.31 -11.85
C ARG A 221 -5.45 4.54 -10.70
N PHE A 222 -4.82 5.22 -9.75
CA PHE A 222 -4.25 4.61 -8.56
C PHE A 222 -5.34 3.94 -7.69
N MET A 223 -6.47 4.62 -7.46
CA MET A 223 -7.60 4.03 -6.73
C MET A 223 -8.19 2.83 -7.47
N ALA A 224 -8.42 2.96 -8.77
CA ALA A 224 -8.94 1.86 -9.60
C ALA A 224 -8.00 0.64 -9.57
N TYR A 225 -6.68 0.86 -9.67
CA TYR A 225 -5.69 -0.20 -9.50
C TYR A 225 -5.80 -0.85 -8.12
N SER A 226 -5.86 -0.07 -7.04
CA SER A 226 -5.94 -0.58 -5.67
C SER A 226 -7.21 -1.43 -5.46
N PHE A 227 -8.34 -1.01 -6.03
CA PHE A 227 -9.59 -1.76 -6.01
C PHE A 227 -9.49 -3.05 -6.84
N ALA A 228 -8.98 -2.99 -8.06
CA ALA A 228 -8.83 -4.15 -8.94
C ALA A 228 -7.92 -5.22 -8.32
N ILE A 229 -6.78 -4.81 -7.75
CA ILE A 229 -5.85 -5.71 -7.06
C ILE A 229 -6.52 -6.36 -5.84
N SER A 230 -7.25 -5.58 -5.04
CA SER A 230 -7.92 -6.12 -3.86
C SER A 230 -9.03 -7.10 -4.23
N LEU A 231 -9.84 -6.77 -5.23
CA LEU A 231 -10.88 -7.66 -5.74
C LEU A 231 -10.30 -8.96 -6.32
N HIS A 232 -9.27 -8.84 -7.16
CA HIS A 232 -8.60 -10.01 -7.74
C HIS A 232 -7.96 -10.90 -6.67
N SER A 233 -7.32 -10.31 -5.66
CA SER A 233 -6.72 -11.06 -4.56
C SER A 233 -7.77 -11.87 -3.80
N LEU A 234 -8.89 -11.27 -3.46
CA LEU A 234 -9.99 -11.96 -2.77
C LEU A 234 -10.59 -13.09 -3.62
N GLN A 235 -10.90 -12.82 -4.89
CA GLN A 235 -11.46 -13.80 -5.80
C GLN A 235 -10.53 -15.00 -6.00
N SER A 236 -9.25 -14.73 -6.30
CA SER A 236 -8.26 -15.78 -6.56
C SER A 236 -7.91 -16.60 -5.31
N GLY A 237 -7.91 -15.99 -4.13
CA GLY A 237 -7.64 -16.70 -2.89
C GLY A 237 -8.81 -17.57 -2.42
N HIS A 238 -10.05 -17.20 -2.77
CA HIS A 238 -11.23 -18.00 -2.44
C HIS A 238 -11.30 -19.28 -3.28
N THR A 239 -10.96 -19.22 -4.57
CA THR A 239 -10.98 -20.40 -5.47
C THR A 239 -9.98 -21.48 -5.08
N ASP A 240 -8.88 -21.14 -4.44
CA ASP A 240 -7.83 -22.09 -4.01
C ASP A 240 -8.15 -22.74 -2.64
N SER A 241 -9.28 -22.40 -2.03
CA SER A 241 -9.68 -22.92 -0.71
C SER A 241 -10.73 -24.04 -0.81
N HIS A 242 -11.11 -24.43 -2.01
CA HIS A 242 -11.98 -25.56 -2.36
C HIS A 242 -11.19 -26.58 -3.18
#